data_1bb351639ecd1cb9e4b5985b5be21655
#
_entry.id   1bb351639ecd1cb9e4b5985b5be21655
#
_cell.length_a   1.000
_cell.length_b   1.000
_cell.length_c   1.000
_cell.angle_alpha   90.00
_cell.angle_beta   90.00
_cell.angle_gamma   90.00
#
_symmetry.space_group_name_H-M   'P 1'
#
loop_
_entity.id
_entity.type
_entity.pdbx_description
1 polymer ?
#
loop_
_entity_poly.entity_id
_entity_poly.type
_entity_poly.pdbx_seq_one_letter_code
_entity_poly.pdbx_strand_id
1 'polypeptide(L)'
;MNPPLRSEADRQATIAAVADGTVDLLATDHAPHTMKEKELGFLAAPNGIIGLECAYGVCHKVLVDGGFISDERLIELMSTSPAALMGHDKTDITAVLDEYADAVPGDDATKRVLDLSHVPESEKVDLVVLDTDEEWTVDPERFHSSARNTPFGGWQVTGRPLATVIGSKLAFSRINKED
;
A
#
# COMPACT_ATOMS: atom_id res chain seq x y z
N MET A 1 8.51 12.16 15.95
CA MET A 1 7.18 12.25 15.29
C MET A 1 6.50 13.54 15.69
N ASN A 2 5.81 14.16 14.74
CA ASN A 2 4.92 15.28 14.99
C ASN A 2 3.62 15.02 14.20
N PRO A 3 2.46 14.76 14.84
CA PRO A 3 2.29 14.69 16.31
C PRO A 3 3.11 13.58 16.95
N PRO A 4 3.41 13.65 18.26
CA PRO A 4 4.19 12.64 18.95
C PRO A 4 3.39 11.34 19.12
N LEU A 5 4.10 10.21 19.18
CA LEU A 5 3.48 8.94 19.58
C LEU A 5 2.93 9.08 21.01
N ARG A 6 1.76 8.48 21.24
CA ARG A 6 1.01 8.60 22.48
C ARG A 6 1.05 7.30 23.27
N SER A 7 0.17 7.20 24.27
CA SER A 7 0.05 6.02 25.11
C SER A 7 -0.57 4.84 24.39
N GLU A 8 -0.48 3.64 24.98
CA GLU A 8 -1.16 2.45 24.48
C GLU A 8 -2.68 2.65 24.43
N ALA A 9 -3.26 3.38 25.38
CA ALA A 9 -4.69 3.70 25.37
C ALA A 9 -5.08 4.55 24.14
N ASP A 10 -4.25 5.53 23.77
CA ASP A 10 -4.47 6.35 22.57
C ASP A 10 -4.31 5.50 21.30
N ARG A 11 -3.35 4.56 21.27
CA ARG A 11 -3.20 3.62 20.16
C ARG A 11 -4.44 2.75 19.97
N GLN A 12 -4.96 2.18 21.04
CA GLN A 12 -6.18 1.37 21.01
C GLN A 12 -7.40 2.20 20.58
N ALA A 13 -7.54 3.43 21.06
CA ALA A 13 -8.60 4.34 20.62
C ALA A 13 -8.51 4.66 19.12
N THR A 14 -7.29 4.83 18.59
CA THR A 14 -7.07 5.05 17.16
C THR A 14 -7.47 3.82 16.33
N ILE A 15 -7.09 2.61 16.77
CA ILE A 15 -7.49 1.36 16.11
C ILE A 15 -9.02 1.22 16.11
N ALA A 16 -9.66 1.49 17.25
CA ALA A 16 -11.12 1.45 17.35
C ALA A 16 -11.80 2.46 16.39
N ALA A 17 -11.24 3.67 16.26
CA ALA A 17 -11.73 4.68 15.33
C ALA A 17 -11.55 4.29 13.85
N VAL A 18 -10.50 3.52 13.52
CA VAL A 18 -10.36 2.92 12.19
C VAL A 18 -11.41 1.84 11.96
N ALA A 19 -11.65 0.99 12.95
CA ALA A 19 -12.59 -0.12 12.86
C ALA A 19 -14.04 0.32 12.76
N ASP A 20 -14.44 1.38 13.48
CA ASP A 20 -15.81 1.88 13.50
C ASP A 20 -16.14 2.86 12.36
N GLY A 21 -15.14 3.20 11.52
CA GLY A 21 -15.31 4.10 10.38
C GLY A 21 -15.19 5.60 10.70
N THR A 22 -14.79 5.97 11.90
CA THR A 22 -14.51 7.38 12.28
C THR A 22 -13.31 7.92 11.51
N VAL A 23 -12.33 7.06 11.18
CA VAL A 23 -11.19 7.41 10.34
C VAL A 23 -11.52 7.14 8.87
N ASP A 24 -11.43 8.17 8.04
CA ASP A 24 -11.79 8.11 6.63
C ASP A 24 -10.70 7.52 5.74
N LEU A 25 -9.41 7.74 6.09
CA LEU A 25 -8.27 7.29 5.29
C LEU A 25 -7.00 7.14 6.13
N LEU A 26 -6.05 6.37 5.59
CA LEU A 26 -4.70 6.21 6.12
C LEU A 26 -3.69 6.88 5.19
N ALA A 27 -2.79 7.69 5.76
CA ALA A 27 -1.70 8.34 5.05
C ALA A 27 -0.37 8.03 5.73
N THR A 28 0.69 7.88 4.94
CA THR A 28 2.01 7.46 5.45
C THR A 28 2.82 8.58 6.09
N ASP A 29 2.56 9.83 5.70
CA ASP A 29 3.44 10.97 6.03
C ASP A 29 4.93 10.60 5.84
N HIS A 30 5.24 9.98 4.70
CA HIS A 30 6.58 9.50 4.37
C HIS A 30 7.60 10.63 4.36
N ALA A 31 8.47 10.66 5.37
CA ALA A 31 9.43 11.75 5.61
C ALA A 31 10.86 11.22 5.64
N PRO A 32 11.55 11.14 4.46
CA PRO A 32 12.92 10.69 4.38
C PRO A 32 13.90 11.71 4.94
N HIS A 33 14.78 11.25 5.83
CA HIS A 33 15.87 12.01 6.41
C HIS A 33 17.15 11.19 6.37
N THR A 34 18.29 11.87 6.29
CA THR A 34 19.58 11.20 6.37
C THR A 34 19.87 10.71 7.79
N MET A 35 20.67 9.66 7.92
CA MET A 35 21.11 9.19 9.24
C MET A 35 21.79 10.29 10.03
N LYS A 36 22.63 11.10 9.36
CA LYS A 36 23.31 12.24 9.98
C LYS A 36 22.34 13.24 10.61
N GLU A 37 21.23 13.54 9.96
CA GLU A 37 20.19 14.42 10.51
C GLU A 37 19.48 13.77 11.69
N LYS A 38 19.19 12.46 11.62
CA LYS A 38 18.54 11.73 12.69
C LYS A 38 19.42 11.55 13.94
N GLU A 39 20.74 11.59 13.79
CA GLU A 39 21.73 11.50 14.86
C GLU A 39 21.95 12.83 15.62
N LEU A 40 21.35 13.93 15.21
CA LEU A 40 21.48 15.23 15.89
C LEU A 40 20.87 15.26 17.30
N GLY A 41 20.26 14.17 17.74
CA GLY A 41 19.64 14.04 19.06
C GLY A 41 18.22 14.62 19.11
N PHE A 42 17.54 14.37 20.22
CA PHE A 42 16.09 14.57 20.35
C PHE A 42 15.61 15.99 20.01
N LEU A 43 16.37 17.02 20.37
CA LEU A 43 15.96 18.42 20.19
C LEU A 43 16.24 18.96 18.77
N ALA A 44 17.23 18.41 18.08
CA ALA A 44 17.71 18.97 16.81
C ALA A 44 17.40 18.05 15.60
N ALA A 45 17.15 16.77 15.82
CA ALA A 45 16.79 15.86 14.74
C ALA A 45 15.42 16.22 14.16
N PRO A 46 15.26 16.23 12.83
CA PRO A 46 13.96 16.47 12.20
C PRO A 46 12.96 15.38 12.57
N ASN A 47 11.68 15.76 12.69
CA ASN A 47 10.59 14.82 12.87
C ASN A 47 10.36 13.99 11.60
N GLY A 48 9.72 12.83 11.77
CA GLY A 48 9.28 12.00 10.66
C GLY A 48 10.02 10.68 10.53
N ILE A 49 9.36 9.75 9.87
CA ILE A 49 9.84 8.40 9.54
C ILE A 49 9.50 8.09 8.08
N ILE A 50 10.19 7.11 7.50
CA ILE A 50 9.77 6.53 6.23
C ILE A 50 8.87 5.33 6.49
N GLY A 51 7.84 5.17 5.64
CA GLY A 51 6.88 4.07 5.77
C GLY A 51 6.23 3.67 4.45
N LEU A 52 6.42 4.45 3.36
CA LEU A 52 5.68 4.25 2.11
C LEU A 52 5.83 2.82 1.56
N GLU A 53 7.05 2.27 1.55
CA GLU A 53 7.35 0.97 0.95
C GLU A 53 6.91 -0.23 1.82
N CYS A 54 6.58 -0.01 3.09
CA CYS A 54 6.07 -1.06 3.98
C CYS A 54 4.66 -0.76 4.54
N ALA A 55 4.03 0.34 4.09
CA ALA A 55 2.77 0.83 4.64
C ALA A 55 1.67 -0.23 4.64
N TYR A 56 1.45 -0.89 3.49
CA TYR A 56 0.41 -1.91 3.38
C TYR A 56 0.66 -3.05 4.37
N GLY A 57 1.83 -3.68 4.33
CA GLY A 57 2.14 -4.81 5.22
C GLY A 57 2.10 -4.45 6.71
N VAL A 58 2.56 -3.25 7.10
CA VAL A 58 2.49 -2.78 8.50
C VAL A 58 1.04 -2.55 8.93
N CYS A 59 0.23 -1.92 8.09
CA CYS A 59 -1.19 -1.70 8.39
C CYS A 59 -1.97 -3.02 8.38
N HIS A 60 -1.69 -3.93 7.43
CA HIS A 60 -2.28 -5.27 7.38
C HIS A 60 -2.03 -6.03 8.68
N LYS A 61 -0.74 -6.11 9.11
CA LYS A 61 -0.38 -6.77 10.37
C LYS A 61 -1.14 -6.24 11.58
N VAL A 62 -1.30 -4.92 11.68
CA VAL A 62 -1.93 -4.32 12.87
C VAL A 62 -3.44 -4.40 12.81
N LEU A 63 -4.04 -4.19 11.62
CA LEU A 63 -5.48 -3.98 11.47
C LEU A 63 -6.20 -5.24 10.97
N VAL A 64 -5.65 -5.95 9.99
CA VAL A 64 -6.26 -7.14 9.39
C VAL A 64 -5.91 -8.40 10.18
N ASP A 65 -4.62 -8.70 10.39
CA ASP A 65 -4.19 -9.82 11.24
C ASP A 65 -4.68 -9.64 12.69
N GLY A 66 -4.82 -8.38 13.14
CA GLY A 66 -5.42 -8.04 14.43
C GLY A 66 -6.94 -8.27 14.49
N GLY A 67 -7.60 -8.56 13.39
CA GLY A 67 -9.04 -8.83 13.31
C GLY A 67 -9.94 -7.60 13.46
N PHE A 68 -9.41 -6.40 13.21
CA PHE A 68 -10.15 -5.15 13.37
C PHE A 68 -10.91 -4.73 12.12
N ILE A 69 -10.32 -4.98 10.92
CA ILE A 69 -10.93 -4.68 9.61
C ILE A 69 -10.61 -5.80 8.61
N SER A 70 -11.30 -5.81 7.46
CA SER A 70 -10.96 -6.71 6.34
C SER A 70 -9.90 -6.09 5.41
N ASP A 71 -9.36 -6.92 4.50
CA ASP A 71 -8.45 -6.48 3.43
C ASP A 71 -9.09 -5.41 2.56
N GLU A 72 -10.34 -5.59 2.16
CA GLU A 72 -11.08 -4.63 1.34
C GLU A 72 -11.17 -3.27 2.03
N ARG A 73 -11.41 -3.27 3.36
CA ARG A 73 -11.46 -2.03 4.13
C ARG A 73 -10.08 -1.37 4.21
N LEU A 74 -9.02 -2.13 4.35
CA LEU A 74 -7.66 -1.60 4.33
C LEU A 74 -7.33 -0.95 2.97
N ILE A 75 -7.67 -1.62 1.87
CA ILE A 75 -7.51 -1.08 0.51
C ILE A 75 -8.34 0.20 0.34
N GLU A 76 -9.57 0.21 0.81
CA GLU A 76 -10.41 1.41 0.79
C GLU A 76 -9.75 2.59 1.51
N LEU A 77 -9.26 2.38 2.72
CA LEU A 77 -8.62 3.40 3.55
C LEU A 77 -7.29 3.92 2.95
N MET A 78 -6.57 3.10 2.20
CA MET A 78 -5.24 3.45 1.65
C MET A 78 -5.28 3.88 0.19
N SER A 79 -6.37 3.63 -0.55
CA SER A 79 -6.46 3.85 -1.98
C SER A 79 -7.73 4.61 -2.38
N THR A 80 -8.90 3.98 -2.29
CA THR A 80 -10.11 4.56 -2.89
C THR A 80 -10.66 5.76 -2.11
N SER A 81 -10.55 5.78 -0.78
CA SER A 81 -10.94 6.95 0.02
C SER A 81 -10.01 8.15 -0.20
N PRO A 82 -8.66 7.99 -0.19
CA PRO A 82 -7.75 9.07 -0.58
C PRO A 82 -8.00 9.59 -2.00
N ALA A 83 -8.24 8.71 -2.98
CA ALA A 83 -8.55 9.11 -4.35
C ALA A 83 -9.83 9.98 -4.41
N ALA A 84 -10.89 9.55 -3.74
CA ALA A 84 -12.12 10.31 -3.65
C ALA A 84 -11.93 11.68 -2.99
N LEU A 85 -11.15 11.76 -1.90
CA LEU A 85 -10.81 13.02 -1.23
C LEU A 85 -10.08 13.98 -2.17
N MET A 86 -9.19 13.46 -3.01
CA MET A 86 -8.43 14.26 -3.98
C MET A 86 -9.19 14.57 -5.27
N GLY A 87 -10.43 14.09 -5.40
CA GLY A 87 -11.24 14.29 -6.61
C GLY A 87 -10.74 13.49 -7.81
N HIS A 88 -10.03 12.38 -7.56
CA HIS A 88 -9.62 11.45 -8.62
C HIS A 88 -10.69 10.38 -8.83
N ASP A 89 -11.05 10.17 -10.08
CA ASP A 89 -11.86 9.02 -10.47
C ASP A 89 -11.06 7.73 -10.30
N LYS A 90 -11.70 6.73 -9.71
CA LYS A 90 -11.11 5.39 -9.61
C LYS A 90 -11.41 4.60 -10.88
N THR A 91 -10.45 3.82 -11.34
CA THR A 91 -10.65 2.87 -12.42
C THR A 91 -11.68 1.81 -11.97
N ASP A 92 -12.73 1.63 -12.74
CA ASP A 92 -13.62 0.47 -12.60
C ASP A 92 -12.95 -0.75 -13.23
N ILE A 93 -12.21 -1.49 -12.40
CA ILE A 93 -11.48 -2.69 -12.87
C ILE A 93 -12.44 -3.75 -13.42
N THR A 94 -13.64 -3.88 -12.87
CA THR A 94 -14.63 -4.84 -13.36
C THR A 94 -15.06 -4.50 -14.77
N ALA A 95 -15.40 -3.23 -15.02
CA ALA A 95 -15.75 -2.76 -16.36
C ALA A 95 -14.61 -2.95 -17.36
N VAL A 96 -13.36 -2.62 -16.96
CA VAL A 96 -12.18 -2.82 -17.82
C VAL A 96 -11.97 -4.31 -18.15
N LEU A 97 -12.10 -5.20 -17.15
CA LEU A 97 -11.97 -6.64 -17.39
C LEU A 97 -13.09 -7.19 -18.27
N ASP A 98 -14.31 -6.68 -18.11
CA ASP A 98 -15.45 -7.13 -18.92
C ASP A 98 -15.34 -6.67 -20.38
N GLU A 99 -14.74 -5.53 -20.63
CA GLU A 99 -14.63 -4.96 -21.98
C GLU A 99 -13.35 -5.40 -22.71
N TYR A 100 -12.20 -5.47 -22.01
CA TYR A 100 -10.89 -5.65 -22.65
C TYR A 100 -10.18 -6.96 -22.31
N ALA A 101 -10.70 -7.77 -21.37
CA ALA A 101 -10.04 -9.03 -21.02
C ALA A 101 -10.60 -10.22 -21.78
N ASP A 102 -9.73 -10.96 -22.44
CA ASP A 102 -10.05 -12.19 -23.16
C ASP A 102 -10.10 -13.39 -22.22
N ALA A 103 -10.99 -14.35 -22.53
CA ALA A 103 -10.99 -15.66 -21.86
C ALA A 103 -9.72 -16.43 -22.23
N VAL A 104 -9.13 -17.15 -21.27
CA VAL A 104 -7.98 -18.01 -21.55
C VAL A 104 -8.45 -19.29 -22.24
N PRO A 105 -8.01 -19.56 -23.48
CA PRO A 105 -8.44 -20.76 -24.22
C PRO A 105 -8.06 -22.05 -23.48
N GLY A 106 -9.04 -22.90 -23.22
CA GLY A 106 -8.82 -24.24 -22.61
C GLY A 106 -8.64 -24.24 -21.10
N ASP A 107 -8.79 -23.11 -20.44
CA ASP A 107 -8.72 -22.97 -19.00
C ASP A 107 -10.10 -22.73 -18.37
N ASP A 108 -10.16 -22.61 -17.05
CA ASP A 108 -11.37 -22.26 -16.32
C ASP A 108 -11.95 -20.95 -16.85
N ALA A 109 -13.27 -20.92 -17.05
CA ALA A 109 -13.99 -19.76 -17.58
C ALA A 109 -13.85 -18.48 -16.69
N THR A 110 -13.30 -18.63 -15.49
CA THR A 110 -13.02 -17.51 -14.58
C THR A 110 -11.68 -16.82 -14.88
N LYS A 111 -10.77 -17.47 -15.61
CA LYS A 111 -9.47 -16.90 -15.96
C LYS A 111 -9.59 -15.99 -17.18
N ARG A 112 -9.08 -14.79 -17.03
CA ARG A 112 -9.03 -13.77 -18.09
C ARG A 112 -7.62 -13.21 -18.23
N VAL A 113 -7.26 -12.81 -19.44
CA VAL A 113 -6.02 -12.08 -19.74
C VAL A 113 -6.37 -10.69 -20.19
N LEU A 114 -5.90 -9.69 -19.44
CA LEU A 114 -5.99 -8.29 -19.83
C LEU A 114 -4.70 -7.89 -20.56
N ASP A 115 -4.80 -7.69 -21.88
CA ASP A 115 -3.70 -7.07 -22.62
C ASP A 115 -3.86 -5.55 -22.56
N LEU A 116 -3.01 -4.91 -21.75
CA LEU A 116 -3.04 -3.47 -21.55
C LEU A 116 -2.80 -2.65 -22.82
N SER A 117 -2.25 -3.25 -23.86
CA SER A 117 -2.06 -2.59 -25.16
C SER A 117 -3.37 -2.39 -25.92
N HIS A 118 -4.41 -3.16 -25.57
CA HIS A 118 -5.74 -3.05 -26.15
C HIS A 118 -6.62 -2.02 -25.45
N VAL A 119 -6.22 -1.54 -24.26
CA VAL A 119 -6.96 -0.49 -23.54
C VAL A 119 -6.68 0.87 -24.19
N PRO A 120 -7.71 1.60 -24.66
CA PRO A 120 -7.51 2.87 -25.35
C PRO A 120 -6.91 3.94 -24.40
N GLU A 121 -6.17 4.88 -24.98
CA GLU A 121 -5.57 6.01 -24.25
C GLU A 121 -6.59 6.86 -23.47
N SER A 122 -7.86 6.85 -23.89
CA SER A 122 -8.97 7.53 -23.21
C SER A 122 -9.42 6.83 -21.92
N GLU A 123 -9.06 5.55 -21.77
CA GLU A 123 -9.50 4.68 -20.65
C GLU A 123 -8.31 4.09 -19.90
N LYS A 124 -7.30 4.93 -19.65
CA LYS A 124 -6.09 4.50 -18.93
C LYS A 124 -6.41 3.85 -17.60
N VAL A 125 -5.74 2.76 -17.36
CA VAL A 125 -5.91 1.95 -16.15
C VAL A 125 -4.77 2.21 -15.17
N ASP A 126 -5.14 2.58 -13.96
CA ASP A 126 -4.24 2.61 -12.81
C ASP A 126 -4.68 1.53 -11.84
N LEU A 127 -3.81 0.56 -11.58
CA LEU A 127 -4.11 -0.55 -10.67
C LEU A 127 -2.86 -1.08 -9.95
N VAL A 128 -3.10 -1.72 -8.83
CA VAL A 128 -2.10 -2.49 -8.08
C VAL A 128 -2.61 -3.92 -7.94
N VAL A 129 -1.75 -4.89 -8.21
CA VAL A 129 -1.97 -6.29 -7.87
C VAL A 129 -1.27 -6.56 -6.55
N LEU A 130 -2.03 -7.03 -5.56
CA LEU A 130 -1.54 -7.35 -4.22
C LEU A 130 -1.55 -8.87 -4.03
N ASP A 131 -0.51 -9.40 -3.40
CA ASP A 131 -0.57 -10.68 -2.71
C ASP A 131 -0.88 -10.39 -1.24
N THR A 132 -2.06 -10.79 -0.79
CA THR A 132 -2.53 -10.54 0.58
C THR A 132 -2.00 -11.54 1.59
N ASP A 133 -1.44 -12.66 1.12
CA ASP A 133 -0.97 -13.77 1.96
C ASP A 133 0.56 -13.85 2.07
N GLU A 134 1.30 -13.12 1.23
CA GLU A 134 2.77 -13.14 1.23
C GLU A 134 3.33 -12.62 2.56
N GLU A 135 3.99 -13.49 3.31
CA GLU A 135 4.74 -13.10 4.51
C GLU A 135 6.15 -12.62 4.13
N TRP A 136 6.56 -11.49 4.68
CA TRP A 136 7.90 -10.93 4.43
C TRP A 136 8.43 -10.14 5.60
N THR A 137 9.75 -9.93 5.61
CA THR A 137 10.41 -9.10 6.63
C THR A 137 10.69 -7.72 6.06
N VAL A 138 10.32 -6.68 6.82
CA VAL A 138 10.66 -5.31 6.46
C VAL A 138 12.17 -5.12 6.59
N ASP A 139 12.83 -4.93 5.45
CA ASP A 139 14.26 -4.66 5.38
C ASP A 139 14.51 -3.25 4.79
N PRO A 140 14.82 -2.26 5.64
CA PRO A 140 15.06 -0.89 5.17
C PRO A 140 16.21 -0.77 4.17
N GLU A 141 17.19 -1.71 4.18
CA GLU A 141 18.32 -1.68 3.24
C GLU A 141 17.90 -2.03 1.81
N ARG A 142 16.75 -2.68 1.64
CA ARG A 142 16.16 -3.01 0.33
C ARG A 142 15.19 -1.95 -0.20
N PHE A 143 14.95 -0.87 0.54
CA PHE A 143 14.06 0.20 0.10
C PHE A 143 14.66 1.02 -1.05
N HIS A 144 13.79 1.48 -1.96
CA HIS A 144 14.16 2.41 -3.02
C HIS A 144 14.51 3.79 -2.46
N SER A 145 13.86 4.19 -1.36
CA SER A 145 14.24 5.38 -0.61
C SER A 145 15.71 5.31 -0.20
N SER A 146 16.45 6.42 -0.33
CA SER A 146 17.81 6.52 0.20
C SER A 146 17.85 6.64 1.73
N ALA A 147 16.71 6.96 2.36
CA ALA A 147 16.60 7.06 3.81
C ALA A 147 16.39 5.68 4.46
N ARG A 148 16.76 5.59 5.76
CA ARG A 148 16.64 4.35 6.56
C ARG A 148 15.91 4.59 7.89
N ASN A 149 15.36 5.80 8.08
CA ASN A 149 14.75 6.26 9.33
C ASN A 149 13.33 5.67 9.52
N THR A 150 13.23 4.36 9.65
CA THR A 150 11.98 3.65 9.92
C THR A 150 12.05 2.83 11.20
N PRO A 151 10.98 2.77 12.01
CA PRO A 151 10.91 1.89 13.18
C PRO A 151 10.47 0.47 12.83
N PHE A 152 10.10 0.20 11.58
CA PHE A 152 9.50 -1.07 11.17
C PHE A 152 10.53 -2.11 10.71
N GLY A 153 11.82 -1.78 10.66
CA GLY A 153 12.88 -2.72 10.29
C GLY A 153 12.84 -4.00 11.14
N GLY A 154 12.88 -5.15 10.47
CA GLY A 154 12.78 -6.48 11.11
C GLY A 154 11.35 -6.95 11.43
N TRP A 155 10.33 -6.14 11.17
CA TRP A 155 8.95 -6.59 11.36
C TRP A 155 8.59 -7.67 10.34
N GLN A 156 7.99 -8.75 10.85
CA GLN A 156 7.31 -9.74 10.02
C GLN A 156 5.91 -9.21 9.72
N VAL A 157 5.60 -9.05 8.45
CA VAL A 157 4.34 -8.47 7.98
C VAL A 157 3.76 -9.31 6.85
N THR A 158 2.47 -9.19 6.64
CA THR A 158 1.72 -9.91 5.60
C THR A 158 1.22 -8.93 4.54
N GLY A 159 1.21 -9.36 3.30
CA GLY A 159 0.69 -8.60 2.18
C GLY A 159 1.73 -7.70 1.51
N ARG A 160 1.81 -7.82 0.17
CA ARG A 160 2.81 -7.10 -0.62
C ARG A 160 2.35 -6.83 -2.05
N PRO A 161 2.70 -5.67 -2.67
CA PRO A 161 2.45 -5.44 -4.08
C PRO A 161 3.24 -6.41 -4.96
N LEU A 162 2.56 -7.06 -5.90
CA LEU A 162 3.16 -7.90 -6.95
C LEU A 162 3.44 -7.08 -8.22
N ALA A 163 2.51 -6.21 -8.59
CA ALA A 163 2.64 -5.37 -9.77
C ALA A 163 1.88 -4.05 -9.61
N THR A 164 2.35 -3.02 -10.27
CA THR A 164 1.70 -1.72 -10.38
C THR A 164 1.62 -1.30 -11.83
N VAL A 165 0.44 -0.93 -12.27
CA VAL A 165 0.16 -0.37 -13.59
C VAL A 165 -0.23 1.09 -13.42
N ILE A 166 0.35 1.98 -14.22
CA ILE A 166 0.06 3.41 -14.24
C ILE A 166 -0.16 3.84 -15.69
N GLY A 167 -1.31 4.41 -15.98
CA GLY A 167 -1.68 4.82 -17.33
C GLY A 167 -1.59 3.67 -18.33
N SER A 168 -2.09 2.49 -17.97
CA SER A 168 -2.02 1.24 -18.75
C SER A 168 -0.59 0.73 -19.03
N LYS A 169 0.40 1.20 -18.27
CA LYS A 169 1.80 0.73 -18.39
C LYS A 169 2.26 0.05 -17.13
N LEU A 170 2.91 -1.09 -17.26
CA LEU A 170 3.53 -1.80 -16.16
C LEU A 170 4.69 -0.96 -15.59
N ALA A 171 4.47 -0.30 -14.45
CA ALA A 171 5.45 0.53 -13.78
C ALA A 171 6.37 -0.27 -12.84
N PHE A 172 5.83 -1.33 -12.26
CA PHE A 172 6.54 -2.21 -11.31
C PHE A 172 6.03 -3.63 -11.43
N SER A 173 6.90 -4.62 -11.33
CA SER A 173 6.54 -6.03 -11.24
C SER A 173 7.58 -6.83 -10.49
N ARG A 174 7.10 -7.71 -9.61
CA ARG A 174 7.84 -8.79 -8.96
C ARG A 174 7.45 -10.15 -9.54
N ILE A 175 6.43 -10.19 -10.41
CA ILE A 175 6.01 -11.41 -11.09
C ILE A 175 7.19 -11.87 -11.97
N ASN A 176 7.66 -13.08 -11.78
CA ASN A 176 8.83 -13.68 -12.48
C ASN A 176 10.21 -13.09 -12.14
N LYS A 177 10.37 -12.35 -11.05
CA LYS A 177 11.70 -12.13 -10.47
C LYS A 177 11.94 -13.26 -9.46
N GLU A 178 12.87 -14.16 -9.79
CA GLU A 178 13.48 -15.02 -8.78
C GLU A 178 14.19 -14.12 -7.77
N ASP A 179 13.85 -14.25 -6.50
CA ASP A 179 14.45 -13.48 -5.38
C ASP A 179 15.93 -13.82 -5.18
#